data_87e4a9a120abd2fa4fb387a99c2c7589
#
_entry.id   87e4a9a120abd2fa4fb387a99c2c7589
#
_cell.length_a   1.000
_cell.length_b   1.000
_cell.length_c   1.000
_cell.angle_alpha   90.00
_cell.angle_beta   90.00
_cell.angle_gamma   90.00
#
_symmetry.space_group_name_H-M   'P 1'
#
loop_
_entity.id
_entity.type
_entity.pdbx_description
1 polymer ?
#
loop_
_entity_poly.entity_id
_entity_poly.type
_entity_poly.pdbx_seq_one_letter_code
_entity_poly.pdbx_strand_id
1 'polypeptide(L)'
;MKYITTPIYYVNDKPHIGHAYTTLVADIVARTHVLSGEEVFFLAGTDEHGTKIAQAAEKAGKQPQEFTDEIAASFKEAWQNLGIDYNYFIRTTDTDHEKTVQAFLSKLKENKALYEGEYEGLYCNGCETFLHEKDLVDGKCADHNKEPEGVKEKNWFFKLSEYVDQVKEKIKTDEIIIRPEKFKKEVLSALEQGVPDFSVSRPNVEWGIPLPWDSKQTMYVWVDALINYFSATGWENDLEGPKWPADVHVVGKDIIKFHAIYWPALLLAAGFDIPKSILVNGFFTIDGQKMSKSLGNVIDPNELVDAYGVDGARYLIVSQFPFGQDGDIAQSKFDEKYNADLANGIGNLVQRVSTLVEKFGLETSLEINEKKGDFVSEIWQHFNVFEIFEGITKIQKKIQDTDELLAKEKPWEKEKAEDVKDILQTSAQNIYEIGKALQPIIPETATQILKRFTKGEIIKGEGLFPRK
;
A
#
# COMPACT_ATOMS: atom_id res chain seq x y z
N MET A 1 -0.15 -19.70 3.12
CA MET A 1 -0.84 -18.39 3.20
C MET A 1 0.20 -17.29 3.12
N LYS A 2 -0.01 -16.27 2.29
CA LYS A 2 0.83 -15.07 2.18
C LYS A 2 0.32 -14.01 3.14
N TYR A 3 1.22 -13.38 3.90
CA TYR A 3 0.88 -12.31 4.82
C TYR A 3 1.42 -10.98 4.29
N ILE A 4 0.51 -10.11 3.83
CA ILE A 4 0.80 -8.81 3.21
C ILE A 4 0.23 -7.71 4.10
N THR A 5 1.00 -6.65 4.34
CA THR A 5 0.57 -5.55 5.20
C THR A 5 0.78 -4.19 4.54
N THR A 6 -0.08 -3.24 4.89
CA THR A 6 0.20 -1.80 4.72
C THR A 6 0.76 -1.22 6.02
N PRO A 7 1.24 0.04 6.04
CA PRO A 7 1.37 0.77 7.30
C PRO A 7 -0.02 0.90 7.94
N ILE A 8 -0.08 0.97 9.24
CA ILE A 8 -1.25 1.51 9.91
C ILE A 8 -1.18 3.04 9.84
N TYR A 9 -2.28 3.66 9.46
CA TYR A 9 -2.31 5.10 9.17
C TYR A 9 -2.64 5.92 10.42
N TYR A 10 -1.88 7.00 10.62
CA TYR A 10 -2.05 7.88 11.75
C TYR A 10 -3.35 8.69 11.62
N VAL A 11 -4.26 8.54 12.60
CA VAL A 11 -5.62 9.10 12.53
C VAL A 11 -5.72 10.57 12.93
N ASN A 12 -4.71 11.35 12.64
CA ASN A 12 -4.77 12.80 12.86
C ASN A 12 -5.65 13.52 11.84
N ASP A 13 -6.04 12.84 10.77
CA ASP A 13 -6.83 13.37 9.67
C ASP A 13 -7.43 12.28 8.77
N LYS A 14 -8.36 12.68 7.85
CA LYS A 14 -8.98 11.79 6.86
C LYS A 14 -7.96 11.24 5.86
N PRO A 15 -8.27 10.08 5.22
CA PRO A 15 -7.40 9.51 4.20
C PRO A 15 -7.24 10.44 2.99
N HIS A 16 -6.09 10.33 2.32
CA HIS A 16 -5.79 11.03 1.07
C HIS A 16 -5.16 10.07 0.06
N ILE A 17 -4.97 10.53 -1.17
CA ILE A 17 -4.45 9.72 -2.28
C ILE A 17 -3.12 9.01 -1.96
N GLY A 18 -2.26 9.57 -1.11
CA GLY A 18 -1.01 8.92 -0.68
C GLY A 18 -1.26 7.64 0.11
N HIS A 19 -2.22 7.67 1.04
CA HIS A 19 -2.66 6.47 1.76
C HIS A 19 -3.30 5.45 0.81
N ALA A 20 -4.17 5.94 -0.11
CA ALA A 20 -4.84 5.11 -1.10
C ALA A 20 -3.85 4.40 -2.04
N TYR A 21 -2.79 5.08 -2.49
CA TYR A 21 -1.76 4.46 -3.33
C TYR A 21 -1.10 3.27 -2.65
N THR A 22 -0.59 3.46 -1.44
CA THR A 22 0.09 2.40 -0.69
C THR A 22 -0.82 1.20 -0.47
N THR A 23 -2.09 1.46 -0.11
CA THR A 23 -3.07 0.40 0.15
C THR A 23 -3.49 -0.32 -1.14
N LEU A 24 -3.67 0.43 -2.25
CA LEU A 24 -3.98 -0.17 -3.56
C LEU A 24 -2.85 -1.03 -4.11
N VAL A 25 -1.59 -0.60 -3.94
CA VAL A 25 -0.43 -1.42 -4.33
C VAL A 25 -0.45 -2.75 -3.58
N ALA A 26 -0.70 -2.73 -2.27
CA ALA A 26 -0.82 -3.95 -1.47
C ALA A 26 -2.03 -4.81 -1.89
N ASP A 27 -3.19 -4.21 -2.16
CA ASP A 27 -4.40 -4.89 -2.64
C ASP A 27 -4.18 -5.57 -4.00
N ILE A 28 -3.50 -4.91 -4.96
CA ILE A 28 -3.18 -5.49 -6.27
C ILE A 28 -2.32 -6.73 -6.11
N VAL A 29 -1.30 -6.69 -5.25
CA VAL A 29 -0.44 -7.84 -4.99
C VAL A 29 -1.21 -8.95 -4.30
N ALA A 30 -2.02 -8.62 -3.29
CA ALA A 30 -2.88 -9.58 -2.60
C ALA A 30 -3.83 -10.29 -3.59
N ARG A 31 -4.54 -9.52 -4.43
CA ARG A 31 -5.42 -10.07 -5.48
C ARG A 31 -4.67 -10.93 -6.48
N THR A 32 -3.45 -10.56 -6.86
CA THR A 32 -2.63 -11.35 -7.79
C THR A 32 -2.32 -12.72 -7.22
N HIS A 33 -1.95 -12.80 -5.93
CA HIS A 33 -1.74 -14.08 -5.24
C HIS A 33 -3.03 -14.90 -5.15
N VAL A 34 -4.16 -14.29 -4.78
CA VAL A 34 -5.47 -14.97 -4.71
C VAL A 34 -5.87 -15.52 -6.09
N LEU A 35 -5.73 -14.73 -7.17
CA LEU A 35 -6.02 -15.17 -8.53
C LEU A 35 -5.07 -16.26 -9.03
N SER A 36 -3.89 -16.35 -8.44
CA SER A 36 -2.92 -17.44 -8.67
C SER A 36 -3.22 -18.70 -7.84
N GLY A 37 -4.27 -18.69 -7.02
CA GLY A 37 -4.70 -19.83 -6.19
C GLY A 37 -3.99 -19.92 -4.83
N GLU A 38 -3.33 -18.86 -4.39
CA GLU A 38 -2.67 -18.81 -3.09
C GLU A 38 -3.63 -18.23 -2.03
N GLU A 39 -3.51 -18.71 -0.79
CA GLU A 39 -4.19 -18.10 0.34
C GLU A 39 -3.44 -16.82 0.76
N VAL A 40 -4.19 -15.75 1.01
CA VAL A 40 -3.64 -14.45 1.40
C VAL A 40 -4.32 -13.95 2.67
N PHE A 41 -3.54 -13.36 3.56
CA PHE A 41 -4.03 -12.51 4.64
C PHE A 41 -3.49 -11.10 4.40
N PHE A 42 -4.39 -10.18 4.11
CA PHE A 42 -4.09 -8.78 3.86
C PHE A 42 -4.52 -7.93 5.05
N LEU A 43 -3.55 -7.28 5.70
CA LEU A 43 -3.72 -6.42 6.87
C LEU A 43 -3.66 -4.95 6.47
N ALA A 44 -4.67 -4.20 6.88
CA ALA A 44 -4.69 -2.74 6.91
C ALA A 44 -5.05 -2.27 8.32
N GLY A 45 -4.92 -0.98 8.63
CA GLY A 45 -5.28 -0.49 9.96
C GLY A 45 -4.97 0.98 10.21
N THR A 46 -5.20 1.38 11.46
CA THR A 46 -5.00 2.74 11.95
C THR A 46 -4.14 2.77 13.22
N ASP A 47 -3.24 3.78 13.28
CA ASP A 47 -2.45 4.14 14.45
C ASP A 47 -3.16 5.28 15.19
N GLU A 48 -3.60 5.02 16.41
CA GLU A 48 -4.61 5.81 17.10
C GLU A 48 -4.13 6.43 18.43
N HIS A 49 -2.91 6.11 18.87
CA HIS A 49 -2.35 6.63 20.10
C HIS A 49 -1.41 7.83 19.88
N GLY A 50 -0.99 8.44 20.96
CA GLY A 50 0.02 9.50 20.98
C GLY A 50 -0.52 10.90 21.27
N THR A 51 0.42 11.78 21.60
CA THR A 51 0.12 13.18 22.02
C THR A 51 -0.57 13.98 20.91
N LYS A 52 -0.18 13.73 19.65
CA LYS A 52 -0.72 14.45 18.49
C LYS A 52 -2.20 14.12 18.26
N ILE A 53 -2.60 12.86 18.49
CA ILE A 53 -4.01 12.44 18.41
C ILE A 53 -4.82 13.08 19.54
N ALA A 54 -4.32 13.04 20.77
CA ALA A 54 -4.97 13.70 21.90
C ALA A 54 -5.20 15.20 21.63
N GLN A 55 -4.17 15.89 21.11
CA GLN A 55 -4.28 17.31 20.72
C GLN A 55 -5.27 17.55 19.56
N ALA A 56 -5.34 16.63 18.58
CA ALA A 56 -6.30 16.73 17.49
C ALA A 56 -7.74 16.54 17.99
N ALA A 57 -7.97 15.58 18.87
CA ALA A 57 -9.24 15.35 19.53
C ALA A 57 -9.69 16.57 20.36
N GLU A 58 -8.79 17.13 21.18
CA GLU A 58 -9.04 18.33 21.97
C GLU A 58 -9.47 19.53 21.07
N LYS A 59 -8.73 19.77 19.97
CA LYS A 59 -9.08 20.81 18.99
C LYS A 59 -10.43 20.59 18.34
N ALA A 60 -10.84 19.34 18.17
CA ALA A 60 -12.15 18.96 17.66
C ALA A 60 -13.25 18.98 18.73
N GLY A 61 -12.92 19.24 20.01
CA GLY A 61 -13.85 19.22 21.14
C GLY A 61 -14.35 17.82 21.49
N LYS A 62 -13.54 16.78 21.23
CA LYS A 62 -13.89 15.37 21.41
C LYS A 62 -12.95 14.66 22.38
N GLN A 63 -13.42 13.55 22.94
CA GLN A 63 -12.52 12.59 23.60
C GLN A 63 -11.65 11.86 22.56
N PRO A 64 -10.40 11.47 22.88
CA PRO A 64 -9.53 10.79 21.94
C PRO A 64 -10.14 9.55 21.29
N GLN A 65 -10.81 8.69 22.06
CA GLN A 65 -11.49 7.50 21.54
C GLN A 65 -12.58 7.84 20.51
N GLU A 66 -13.43 8.83 20.81
CA GLU A 66 -14.49 9.26 19.89
C GLU A 66 -13.91 9.82 18.58
N PHE A 67 -12.83 10.60 18.69
CA PHE A 67 -12.15 11.16 17.55
C PHE A 67 -11.53 10.08 16.67
N THR A 68 -10.82 9.12 17.28
CA THR A 68 -10.18 8.02 16.53
C THR A 68 -11.22 7.09 15.90
N ASP A 69 -12.35 6.83 16.56
CA ASP A 69 -13.46 6.04 16.00
C ASP A 69 -14.00 6.65 14.69
N GLU A 70 -14.18 7.98 14.68
CA GLU A 70 -14.65 8.69 13.49
C GLU A 70 -13.64 8.66 12.33
N ILE A 71 -12.36 8.92 12.63
CA ILE A 71 -11.34 8.94 11.59
C ILE A 71 -11.08 7.53 11.06
N ALA A 72 -11.00 6.52 11.93
CA ALA A 72 -10.87 5.13 11.50
C ALA A 72 -12.05 4.68 10.61
N ALA A 73 -13.27 5.12 10.92
CA ALA A 73 -14.43 4.87 10.07
C ALA A 73 -14.25 5.50 8.67
N SER A 74 -13.69 6.71 8.57
CA SER A 74 -13.42 7.35 7.28
C SER A 74 -12.38 6.61 6.43
N PHE A 75 -11.37 6.00 7.05
CA PHE A 75 -10.43 5.11 6.37
C PHE A 75 -11.12 3.85 5.83
N LYS A 76 -11.95 3.19 6.65
CA LYS A 76 -12.72 2.01 6.23
C LYS A 76 -13.66 2.33 5.06
N GLU A 77 -14.35 3.46 5.12
CA GLU A 77 -15.22 3.95 4.05
C GLU A 77 -14.45 4.19 2.75
N ALA A 78 -13.32 4.89 2.81
CA ALA A 78 -12.48 5.14 1.63
C ALA A 78 -11.96 3.84 1.00
N TRP A 79 -11.54 2.86 1.82
CA TRP A 79 -11.10 1.56 1.32
C TRP A 79 -12.25 0.76 0.70
N GLN A 80 -13.43 0.79 1.30
CA GLN A 80 -14.63 0.17 0.73
C GLN A 80 -15.01 0.81 -0.60
N ASN A 81 -15.00 2.14 -0.69
CA ASN A 81 -15.33 2.88 -1.92
C ASN A 81 -14.31 2.61 -3.03
N LEU A 82 -13.04 2.38 -2.72
CA LEU A 82 -12.01 1.97 -3.66
C LEU A 82 -12.02 0.46 -3.97
N GLY A 83 -12.95 -0.32 -3.39
CA GLY A 83 -13.02 -1.76 -3.57
C GLY A 83 -11.77 -2.49 -3.06
N ILE A 84 -11.10 -1.98 -2.04
CA ILE A 84 -9.96 -2.64 -1.38
C ILE A 84 -10.48 -3.77 -0.50
N ASP A 85 -9.91 -4.97 -0.67
CA ASP A 85 -10.38 -6.21 -0.05
C ASP A 85 -9.36 -6.75 0.98
N TYR A 86 -9.27 -6.05 2.13
CA TYR A 86 -8.45 -6.49 3.25
C TYR A 86 -9.17 -7.55 4.10
N ASN A 87 -8.41 -8.49 4.66
CA ASN A 87 -8.96 -9.52 5.56
C ASN A 87 -9.19 -9.01 6.98
N TYR A 88 -8.32 -8.13 7.46
CA TYR A 88 -8.42 -7.55 8.79
C TYR A 88 -8.01 -6.08 8.80
N PHE A 89 -8.77 -5.28 9.57
CA PHE A 89 -8.46 -3.87 9.81
C PHE A 89 -8.17 -3.69 11.30
N ILE A 90 -6.89 -3.65 11.64
CA ILE A 90 -6.43 -3.49 13.01
C ILE A 90 -6.46 -2.02 13.45
N ARG A 91 -6.81 -1.80 14.71
CA ARG A 91 -6.73 -0.51 15.39
C ARG A 91 -5.79 -0.63 16.59
N THR A 92 -4.93 0.32 16.84
CA THR A 92 -4.05 0.24 18.03
C THR A 92 -4.83 0.41 19.33
N THR A 93 -6.07 0.90 19.29
CA THR A 93 -7.03 0.93 20.41
C THR A 93 -7.82 -0.38 20.61
N ASP A 94 -7.60 -1.40 19.78
CA ASP A 94 -8.22 -2.71 19.99
C ASP A 94 -7.62 -3.37 21.24
N THR A 95 -8.47 -3.85 22.13
CA THR A 95 -8.04 -4.47 23.41
C THR A 95 -7.06 -5.62 23.24
N ASP A 96 -7.20 -6.40 22.16
CA ASP A 96 -6.30 -7.53 21.90
C ASP A 96 -4.94 -7.05 21.38
N HIS A 97 -4.90 -5.93 20.65
CA HIS A 97 -3.65 -5.28 20.31
C HIS A 97 -2.93 -4.76 21.56
N GLU A 98 -3.62 -4.04 22.44
CA GLU A 98 -3.02 -3.51 23.68
C GLU A 98 -2.41 -4.62 24.56
N LYS A 99 -3.12 -5.75 24.71
CA LYS A 99 -2.61 -6.93 25.46
C LYS A 99 -1.36 -7.49 24.79
N THR A 100 -1.38 -7.69 23.47
CA THR A 100 -0.24 -8.22 22.72
C THR A 100 0.97 -7.33 22.87
N VAL A 101 0.77 -6.02 22.80
CA VAL A 101 1.82 -5.02 22.96
C VAL A 101 2.45 -5.10 24.36
N GLN A 102 1.63 -5.18 25.41
CA GLN A 102 2.13 -5.32 26.78
C GLN A 102 2.88 -6.64 27.01
N ALA A 103 2.40 -7.74 26.44
CA ALA A 103 3.06 -9.04 26.50
C ALA A 103 4.41 -9.03 25.75
N PHE A 104 4.46 -8.42 24.56
CA PHE A 104 5.65 -8.29 23.74
C PHE A 104 6.74 -7.49 24.49
N LEU A 105 6.39 -6.36 25.10
CA LEU A 105 7.34 -5.58 25.90
C LEU A 105 7.80 -6.31 27.17
N SER A 106 6.91 -7.04 27.84
CA SER A 106 7.29 -7.87 28.98
C SER A 106 8.36 -8.87 28.58
N LYS A 107 8.21 -9.50 27.40
CA LYS A 107 9.21 -10.42 26.84
C LYS A 107 10.55 -9.75 26.55
N LEU A 108 10.55 -8.52 25.99
CA LEU A 108 11.78 -7.74 25.79
C LEU A 108 12.49 -7.45 27.13
N LYS A 109 11.72 -7.14 28.18
CA LYS A 109 12.26 -6.89 29.52
C LYS A 109 12.85 -8.16 30.15
N GLU A 110 12.15 -9.30 30.05
CA GLU A 110 12.63 -10.60 30.50
C GLU A 110 13.95 -10.99 29.80
N ASN A 111 14.05 -10.74 28.51
CA ASN A 111 15.24 -10.96 27.70
C ASN A 111 16.36 -9.93 27.97
N LYS A 112 16.16 -8.97 28.91
CA LYS A 112 17.12 -7.91 29.30
C LYS A 112 17.49 -6.98 28.14
N ALA A 113 16.64 -6.88 27.13
CA ALA A 113 16.80 -5.98 25.99
C ALA A 113 16.41 -4.53 26.31
N LEU A 114 15.83 -4.29 27.49
CA LEU A 114 15.43 -2.97 27.96
C LEU A 114 16.24 -2.53 29.19
N TYR A 115 16.45 -1.21 29.31
CA TYR A 115 17.05 -0.58 30.49
C TYR A 115 16.43 0.79 30.79
N GLU A 116 16.50 1.26 32.03
CA GLU A 116 16.13 2.61 32.40
C GLU A 116 17.28 3.58 32.10
N GLY A 117 16.96 4.74 31.51
CA GLY A 117 17.92 5.81 31.23
C GLY A 117 17.28 7.19 31.25
N GLU A 118 18.12 8.22 31.24
CA GLU A 118 17.68 9.60 31.05
C GLU A 118 17.90 9.99 29.59
N TYR A 119 16.87 10.58 28.98
CA TYR A 119 16.99 11.26 27.69
C TYR A 119 17.02 12.77 27.94
N GLU A 120 18.04 13.40 27.37
CA GLU A 120 18.12 14.86 27.30
C GLU A 120 18.44 15.24 25.88
N GLY A 121 17.52 15.92 25.20
CA GLY A 121 17.67 16.25 23.78
C GLY A 121 16.44 16.90 23.19
N LEU A 122 16.32 16.82 21.88
CA LEU A 122 15.28 17.47 21.09
C LEU A 122 14.16 16.48 20.72
N TYR A 123 12.93 16.93 20.77
CA TYR A 123 11.75 16.15 20.38
C TYR A 123 10.86 16.93 19.43
N CYS A 124 10.50 16.32 18.29
CA CYS A 124 9.56 16.89 17.35
C CYS A 124 8.15 16.33 17.59
N ASN A 125 7.25 17.15 18.11
CA ASN A 125 5.84 16.76 18.29
C ASN A 125 5.12 16.41 16.99
N GLY A 126 5.59 16.93 15.85
CA GLY A 126 5.02 16.63 14.54
C GLY A 126 5.32 15.22 14.04
N CYS A 127 6.58 14.77 14.19
CA CYS A 127 7.02 13.41 13.86
C CYS A 127 6.82 12.43 15.01
N GLU A 128 6.55 12.94 16.23
CA GLU A 128 6.61 12.18 17.49
C GLU A 128 7.93 11.42 17.64
N THR A 129 9.05 12.08 17.28
CA THR A 129 10.38 11.47 17.22
C THR A 129 11.42 12.31 17.94
N PHE A 130 12.35 11.63 18.62
CA PHE A 130 13.54 12.24 19.17
C PHE A 130 14.51 12.60 18.04
N LEU A 131 15.04 13.84 18.07
CA LEU A 131 15.93 14.38 17.04
C LEU A 131 17.30 14.71 17.64
N HIS A 132 18.33 14.59 16.82
CA HIS A 132 19.65 15.11 17.10
C HIS A 132 19.85 16.43 16.33
N GLU A 133 20.81 17.27 16.79
CA GLU A 133 21.13 18.53 16.10
C GLU A 133 21.46 18.33 14.61
N LYS A 134 22.10 17.21 14.26
CA LYS A 134 22.43 16.85 12.87
C LYS A 134 21.19 16.56 11.99
N ASP A 135 20.05 16.30 12.61
CA ASP A 135 18.80 15.98 11.91
C ASP A 135 17.97 17.25 11.61
N LEU A 136 18.46 18.41 12.04
CA LEU A 136 17.82 19.69 11.85
C LEU A 136 18.30 20.40 10.57
N VAL A 137 17.39 21.11 9.93
CA VAL A 137 17.68 22.05 8.85
C VAL A 137 17.34 23.44 9.37
N ASP A 138 18.33 24.33 9.42
CA ASP A 138 18.20 25.70 9.97
C ASP A 138 17.57 25.72 11.39
N GLY A 139 17.95 24.77 12.26
CA GLY A 139 17.45 24.64 13.63
C GLY A 139 16.04 24.07 13.74
N LYS A 140 15.44 23.58 12.64
CA LYS A 140 14.08 23.05 12.57
C LYS A 140 14.05 21.62 12.11
N CYS A 141 13.01 20.91 12.50
CA CYS A 141 12.69 19.58 11.96
C CYS A 141 12.53 19.65 10.44
N ALA A 142 13.24 18.83 9.70
CA ALA A 142 13.25 18.80 8.24
C ALA A 142 11.84 18.53 7.64
N ASP A 143 11.03 17.68 8.32
CA ASP A 143 9.71 17.30 7.82
C ASP A 143 8.61 18.32 8.15
N HIS A 144 8.68 18.96 9.32
CA HIS A 144 7.61 19.83 9.82
C HIS A 144 7.96 21.33 9.79
N ASN A 145 9.23 21.68 9.47
CA ASN A 145 9.73 23.07 9.46
C ASN A 145 9.40 23.84 10.75
N LYS A 146 9.40 23.13 11.91
CA LYS A 146 9.16 23.67 13.25
C LYS A 146 10.35 23.40 14.15
N GLU A 147 10.61 24.33 15.08
CA GLU A 147 11.61 24.13 16.10
C GLU A 147 11.19 22.96 17.02
N PRO A 148 12.05 21.98 17.27
CA PRO A 148 11.77 20.91 18.22
C PRO A 148 11.86 21.42 19.67
N GLU A 149 11.19 20.74 20.57
CA GLU A 149 11.20 21.04 22.00
C GLU A 149 12.39 20.35 22.69
N GLY A 150 13.05 21.07 23.59
CA GLY A 150 14.02 20.46 24.49
C GLY A 150 13.30 19.63 25.56
N VAL A 151 13.60 18.36 25.65
CA VAL A 151 13.01 17.45 26.64
C VAL A 151 14.07 16.80 27.50
N LYS A 152 13.75 16.61 28.80
CA LYS A 152 14.54 15.81 29.72
C LYS A 152 13.61 14.84 30.43
N GLU A 153 13.75 13.58 30.12
CA GLU A 153 12.82 12.53 30.54
C GLU A 153 13.59 11.29 31.04
N LYS A 154 13.01 10.63 32.05
CA LYS A 154 13.47 9.31 32.48
C LYS A 154 12.61 8.25 31.80
N ASN A 155 13.19 7.49 30.87
CA ASN A 155 12.50 6.56 29.98
C ASN A 155 13.07 5.14 30.09
N TRP A 156 12.31 4.18 29.59
CA TRP A 156 12.83 2.87 29.23
C TRP A 156 13.39 2.90 27.81
N PHE A 157 14.58 2.33 27.63
CA PHE A 157 15.29 2.28 26.35
C PHE A 157 15.43 0.85 25.87
N PHE A 158 15.35 0.66 24.55
CA PHE A 158 15.70 -0.57 23.88
C PHE A 158 17.17 -0.52 23.45
N LYS A 159 17.90 -1.59 23.73
CA LYS A 159 19.33 -1.74 23.39
C LYS A 159 19.49 -2.08 21.91
N LEU A 160 19.11 -1.16 21.02
CA LEU A 160 19.24 -1.36 19.58
C LEU A 160 20.66 -1.67 19.16
N SER A 161 21.66 -1.03 19.79
CA SER A 161 23.08 -1.22 19.51
C SER A 161 23.55 -2.68 19.61
N GLU A 162 22.91 -3.53 20.44
CA GLU A 162 23.22 -4.96 20.54
C GLU A 162 22.73 -5.78 19.34
N TYR A 163 21.82 -5.26 18.51
CA TYR A 163 21.15 -5.95 17.39
C TYR A 163 21.53 -5.41 16.00
N VAL A 164 22.20 -4.25 15.92
CA VAL A 164 22.55 -3.55 14.67
C VAL A 164 23.28 -4.47 13.68
N ASP A 165 24.29 -5.19 14.13
CA ASP A 165 25.09 -6.07 13.27
C ASP A 165 24.27 -7.25 12.74
N GLN A 166 23.37 -7.80 13.55
CA GLN A 166 22.46 -8.89 13.12
C GLN A 166 21.48 -8.40 12.05
N VAL A 167 20.82 -7.25 12.27
CA VAL A 167 19.92 -6.64 11.30
C VAL A 167 20.65 -6.33 10.00
N LYS A 168 21.84 -5.73 10.09
CA LYS A 168 22.69 -5.40 8.94
C LYS A 168 23.03 -6.62 8.09
N GLU A 169 23.43 -7.73 8.75
CA GLU A 169 23.74 -8.97 8.05
C GLU A 169 22.50 -9.55 7.33
N LYS A 170 21.36 -9.57 8.00
CA LYS A 170 20.10 -10.07 7.39
C LYS A 170 19.64 -9.25 6.19
N ILE A 171 19.87 -7.93 6.18
CA ILE A 171 19.60 -7.08 5.01
C ILE A 171 20.64 -7.34 3.90
N LYS A 172 21.93 -7.53 4.24
CA LYS A 172 22.99 -7.82 3.25
C LYS A 172 22.77 -9.15 2.54
N THR A 173 22.34 -10.16 3.27
CA THR A 173 22.11 -11.53 2.75
C THR A 173 20.74 -11.70 2.09
N ASP A 174 19.93 -10.65 2.01
CA ASP A 174 18.55 -10.70 1.53
C ASP A 174 17.63 -11.65 2.33
N GLU A 175 17.95 -11.93 3.59
CA GLU A 175 16.97 -12.50 4.53
C GLU A 175 15.84 -11.50 4.80
N ILE A 176 16.16 -10.19 4.79
CA ILE A 176 15.21 -9.09 4.67
C ILE A 176 15.43 -8.43 3.31
N ILE A 177 14.52 -8.63 2.38
CA ILE A 177 14.56 -8.00 1.06
C ILE A 177 14.01 -6.59 1.16
N ILE A 178 14.79 -5.58 0.77
CA ILE A 178 14.30 -4.18 0.70
C ILE A 178 14.28 -3.75 -0.77
N ARG A 179 13.13 -3.27 -1.22
CA ARG A 179 12.96 -2.78 -2.60
C ARG A 179 12.26 -1.41 -2.61
N PRO A 180 12.59 -0.53 -3.59
CA PRO A 180 13.72 -0.60 -4.53
C PRO A 180 15.11 -0.61 -3.87
N GLU A 181 16.12 -1.06 -4.61
CA GLU A 181 17.50 -1.23 -4.13
C GLU A 181 18.14 0.04 -3.55
N LYS A 182 17.72 1.22 -4.00
CA LYS A 182 18.18 2.50 -3.44
C LYS A 182 17.94 2.61 -1.94
N PHE A 183 16.77 2.12 -1.47
CA PHE A 183 16.43 2.15 -0.04
C PHE A 183 17.18 1.10 0.77
N LYS A 184 17.53 -0.06 0.19
CA LYS A 184 18.45 -1.01 0.82
C LYS A 184 19.80 -0.36 1.12
N LYS A 185 20.35 0.37 0.13
CA LYS A 185 21.62 1.10 0.29
C LYS A 185 21.54 2.20 1.35
N GLU A 186 20.42 2.93 1.38
CA GLU A 186 20.16 3.98 2.38
C GLU A 186 20.12 3.40 3.80
N VAL A 187 19.37 2.33 4.01
CA VAL A 187 19.27 1.64 5.30
C VAL A 187 20.65 1.08 5.74
N LEU A 188 21.39 0.43 4.85
CA LEU A 188 22.72 -0.07 5.16
C LEU A 188 23.70 1.06 5.51
N SER A 189 23.62 2.19 4.80
CA SER A 189 24.43 3.38 5.13
C SER A 189 24.08 3.95 6.51
N ALA A 190 22.80 4.01 6.86
CA ALA A 190 22.37 4.45 8.19
C ALA A 190 22.91 3.53 9.30
N LEU A 191 22.84 2.21 9.09
CA LEU A 191 23.39 1.22 10.02
C LEU A 191 24.92 1.32 10.16
N GLU A 192 25.65 1.69 9.09
CA GLU A 192 27.10 1.91 9.11
C GLU A 192 27.50 3.17 9.84
N GLN A 193 26.69 4.21 9.81
CA GLN A 193 26.91 5.44 10.57
C GLN A 193 26.65 5.27 12.08
N GLY A 194 26.03 4.16 12.46
CA GLY A 194 25.61 3.85 13.82
C GLY A 194 24.21 4.36 14.15
N VAL A 195 23.42 3.49 14.74
CA VAL A 195 22.08 3.80 15.24
C VAL A 195 22.07 3.65 16.75
N PRO A 196 21.74 4.72 17.51
CA PRO A 196 21.72 4.66 18.96
C PRO A 196 20.55 3.86 19.49
N ASP A 197 20.63 3.45 20.75
CA ASP A 197 19.51 2.96 21.52
C ASP A 197 18.37 3.99 21.51
N PHE A 198 17.13 3.53 21.54
CA PHE A 198 15.98 4.44 21.48
C PHE A 198 14.98 4.19 22.60
N SER A 199 14.26 5.25 22.96
CA SER A 199 13.23 5.18 23.99
C SER A 199 12.03 4.36 23.55
N VAL A 200 11.58 3.43 24.40
CA VAL A 200 10.35 2.63 24.20
C VAL A 200 9.20 3.11 25.07
N SER A 201 9.44 4.12 25.91
CA SER A 201 8.39 4.71 26.75
C SER A 201 8.53 6.22 26.88
N ARG A 202 7.48 6.87 27.25
CA ARG A 202 7.39 8.30 27.56
C ARG A 202 6.64 8.53 28.87
N PRO A 203 7.13 9.38 29.78
CA PRO A 203 6.30 9.88 30.87
C PRO A 203 5.31 10.92 30.34
N ASN A 204 4.23 11.15 31.06
CA ASN A 204 3.28 12.24 30.80
C ASN A 204 2.53 12.18 29.44
N VAL A 205 2.44 11.03 28.82
CA VAL A 205 1.56 10.78 27.66
C VAL A 205 0.30 10.10 28.17
N GLU A 206 -0.82 10.80 28.15
CA GLU A 206 -2.09 10.29 28.72
C GLU A 206 -2.82 9.33 27.78
N TRP A 207 -2.69 9.52 26.46
CA TRP A 207 -3.35 8.72 25.43
C TRP A 207 -2.38 7.73 24.79
N GLY A 208 -2.39 6.50 25.25
CA GLY A 208 -1.54 5.40 24.81
C GLY A 208 -1.52 4.24 25.78
N ILE A 209 -0.78 3.20 25.49
CA ILE A 209 -0.73 1.94 26.25
C ILE A 209 0.24 2.09 27.43
N PRO A 210 -0.18 1.91 28.69
CA PRO A 210 0.73 1.97 29.83
C PRO A 210 1.67 0.76 29.83
N LEU A 211 2.91 0.96 30.31
CA LEU A 211 3.84 -0.14 30.53
C LEU A 211 3.29 -1.10 31.61
N PRO A 212 3.36 -2.42 31.41
CA PRO A 212 2.79 -3.38 32.36
C PRO A 212 3.48 -3.41 33.74
N TRP A 213 4.71 -2.90 33.84
CA TRP A 213 5.48 -2.83 35.08
C TRP A 213 5.65 -1.43 35.65
N ASP A 214 5.23 -0.38 34.91
CA ASP A 214 5.29 1.02 35.34
C ASP A 214 4.16 1.83 34.69
N SER A 215 3.03 1.89 35.34
CA SER A 215 1.84 2.59 34.83
C SER A 215 1.97 4.10 34.70
N LYS A 216 3.07 4.70 35.16
CA LYS A 216 3.40 6.12 34.97
C LYS A 216 4.11 6.40 33.65
N GLN A 217 4.52 5.35 32.98
CA GLN A 217 5.15 5.39 31.69
C GLN A 217 4.19 4.83 30.62
N THR A 218 4.00 5.57 29.57
CA THR A 218 3.22 5.16 28.41
C THR A 218 4.16 4.72 27.31
N MET A 219 3.77 3.69 26.60
CA MET A 219 4.53 3.18 25.48
C MET A 219 4.78 4.25 24.41
N TYR A 220 5.98 4.23 23.84
CA TYR A 220 6.30 5.09 22.72
C TYR A 220 5.49 4.67 21.48
N VAL A 221 4.77 5.62 20.88
CA VAL A 221 3.79 5.36 19.83
C VAL A 221 4.33 4.54 18.66
N TRP A 222 5.58 4.74 18.25
CA TRP A 222 6.17 3.95 17.17
C TRP A 222 6.42 2.49 17.52
N VAL A 223 6.70 2.18 18.80
CA VAL A 223 6.85 0.79 19.26
C VAL A 223 5.48 0.10 19.27
N ASP A 224 4.47 0.80 19.80
CA ASP A 224 3.07 0.39 19.76
C ASP A 224 2.66 0.09 18.31
N ALA A 225 2.80 1.08 17.42
CA ALA A 225 2.45 0.94 16.01
C ALA A 225 3.12 -0.25 15.32
N LEU A 226 4.42 -0.50 15.54
CA LEU A 226 5.14 -1.62 14.90
C LEU A 226 4.62 -2.99 15.32
N ILE A 227 4.14 -3.13 16.55
CA ILE A 227 3.64 -4.42 17.06
C ILE A 227 2.29 -4.82 16.43
N ASN A 228 1.58 -3.90 15.75
CA ASN A 228 0.31 -4.23 15.08
C ASN A 228 0.42 -5.44 14.16
N TYR A 229 1.50 -5.54 13.40
CA TYR A 229 1.75 -6.64 12.46
C TYR A 229 1.80 -8.00 13.15
N PHE A 230 2.30 -8.02 14.38
CA PHE A 230 2.38 -9.22 15.20
C PHE A 230 1.06 -9.49 15.93
N SER A 231 0.37 -8.45 16.42
CA SER A 231 -0.95 -8.57 17.06
C SER A 231 -1.99 -9.20 16.13
N ALA A 232 -1.95 -8.85 14.84
CA ALA A 232 -2.86 -9.40 13.83
C ALA A 232 -2.70 -10.93 13.63
N THR A 233 -1.63 -11.54 14.16
CA THR A 233 -1.44 -13.01 14.14
C THR A 233 -2.23 -13.73 15.21
N GLY A 234 -2.81 -13.00 16.16
CA GLY A 234 -3.53 -13.59 17.30
C GLY A 234 -2.64 -14.29 18.33
N TRP A 235 -1.34 -13.99 18.34
CA TRP A 235 -0.31 -14.70 19.15
C TRP A 235 -0.68 -14.87 20.64
N GLU A 236 -1.28 -13.86 21.28
CA GLU A 236 -1.67 -13.94 22.71
C GLU A 236 -3.09 -14.49 22.94
N ASN A 237 -3.93 -14.56 21.91
CA ASN A 237 -5.36 -14.75 22.06
C ASN A 237 -5.89 -16.03 21.36
N ASP A 238 -5.01 -16.91 20.88
CA ASP A 238 -5.37 -18.10 20.08
C ASP A 238 -6.34 -17.78 18.91
N LEU A 239 -6.27 -16.58 18.36
CA LEU A 239 -7.07 -16.19 17.21
C LEU A 239 -6.56 -16.89 15.94
N GLU A 240 -7.47 -17.22 15.04
CA GLU A 240 -7.12 -17.73 13.71
C GLU A 240 -6.56 -16.58 12.83
N GLY A 241 -5.31 -16.19 13.10
CA GLY A 241 -4.59 -15.20 12.33
C GLY A 241 -3.57 -15.82 11.37
N PRO A 242 -2.86 -15.01 10.58
CA PRO A 242 -1.77 -15.49 9.73
C PRO A 242 -0.62 -15.98 10.60
N LYS A 243 0.15 -16.94 10.06
CA LYS A 243 1.39 -17.33 10.73
C LYS A 243 2.46 -16.28 10.49
N TRP A 244 3.09 -15.82 11.57
CA TRP A 244 4.30 -15.00 11.48
C TRP A 244 5.47 -15.81 10.85
N PRO A 245 6.35 -15.23 10.05
CA PRO A 245 6.51 -13.80 9.75
C PRO A 245 5.67 -13.30 8.56
N ALA A 246 5.53 -11.97 8.46
CA ALA A 246 4.97 -11.33 7.28
C ALA A 246 5.84 -11.57 6.04
N ASP A 247 5.19 -11.86 4.91
CA ASP A 247 5.89 -11.97 3.61
C ASP A 247 6.27 -10.58 3.09
N VAL A 248 5.41 -9.59 3.30
CA VAL A 248 5.60 -8.24 2.76
C VAL A 248 5.06 -7.17 3.70
N HIS A 249 5.91 -6.19 4.02
CA HIS A 249 5.49 -4.88 4.53
C HIS A 249 5.60 -3.84 3.42
N VAL A 250 4.48 -3.25 2.99
CA VAL A 250 4.49 -2.09 2.08
C VAL A 250 4.50 -0.84 2.93
N VAL A 251 5.47 0.06 2.75
CA VAL A 251 5.67 1.23 3.63
C VAL A 251 6.07 2.48 2.85
N GLY A 252 5.80 3.66 3.41
CA GLY A 252 6.34 4.92 2.90
C GLY A 252 7.83 5.10 3.22
N LYS A 253 8.53 5.88 2.41
CA LYS A 253 9.98 6.13 2.60
C LYS A 253 10.31 6.85 3.91
N ASP A 254 9.39 7.62 4.46
CA ASP A 254 9.52 8.34 5.74
C ASP A 254 9.60 7.42 6.96
N ILE A 255 8.99 6.23 6.86
CA ILE A 255 8.93 5.26 7.96
C ILE A 255 9.84 4.04 7.76
N ILE A 256 10.69 4.06 6.73
CA ILE A 256 11.57 2.93 6.41
C ILE A 256 12.50 2.55 7.58
N LYS A 257 13.02 3.52 8.30
CA LYS A 257 13.91 3.30 9.44
C LYS A 257 13.24 2.45 10.53
N PHE A 258 11.97 2.72 10.80
CA PHE A 258 11.21 1.96 11.80
C PHE A 258 10.97 0.52 11.34
N HIS A 259 10.68 0.29 10.07
CA HIS A 259 10.37 -1.04 9.55
C HIS A 259 11.60 -1.88 9.19
N ALA A 260 12.69 -1.25 8.75
CA ALA A 260 13.89 -1.96 8.30
C ALA A 260 14.96 -2.10 9.38
N ILE A 261 14.91 -1.28 10.43
CA ILE A 261 15.93 -1.30 11.51
C ILE A 261 15.28 -1.64 12.86
N TYR A 262 14.32 -0.83 13.33
CA TYR A 262 13.77 -0.96 14.68
C TYR A 262 12.93 -2.23 14.82
N TRP A 263 12.01 -2.47 13.88
CA TRP A 263 11.12 -3.61 13.92
C TRP A 263 11.86 -4.96 13.89
N PRO A 264 12.77 -5.22 12.95
CA PRO A 264 13.56 -6.45 12.98
C PRO A 264 14.39 -6.62 14.25
N ALA A 265 14.96 -5.53 14.79
CA ALA A 265 15.72 -5.60 16.03
C ALA A 265 14.83 -5.96 17.24
N LEU A 266 13.64 -5.37 17.36
CA LEU A 266 12.67 -5.71 18.40
C LEU A 266 12.25 -7.16 18.33
N LEU A 267 12.00 -7.68 17.13
CA LEU A 267 11.64 -9.09 16.90
C LEU A 267 12.78 -10.03 17.31
N LEU A 268 14.00 -9.76 16.86
CA LEU A 268 15.17 -10.54 17.24
C LEU A 268 15.36 -10.58 18.75
N ALA A 269 15.21 -9.42 19.40
CA ALA A 269 15.32 -9.31 20.87
C ALA A 269 14.21 -10.08 21.60
N ALA A 270 13.03 -10.15 21.03
CA ALA A 270 11.93 -10.93 21.57
C ALA A 270 12.02 -12.44 21.21
N GLY A 271 12.94 -12.83 20.32
CA GLY A 271 13.12 -14.22 19.87
C GLY A 271 12.14 -14.66 18.81
N PHE A 272 11.64 -13.73 17.98
CA PHE A 272 10.74 -13.99 16.87
C PHE A 272 11.45 -13.87 15.51
N ASP A 273 10.87 -14.53 14.51
CA ASP A 273 11.29 -14.38 13.12
C ASP A 273 11.08 -12.94 12.63
N ILE A 274 11.81 -12.55 11.59
CA ILE A 274 11.75 -11.22 10.99
C ILE A 274 10.92 -11.23 9.70
N PRO A 275 10.33 -10.09 9.26
CA PRO A 275 9.62 -10.01 8.01
C PRO A 275 10.54 -10.32 6.82
N LYS A 276 9.99 -10.98 5.77
CA LYS A 276 10.77 -11.41 4.61
C LYS A 276 11.11 -10.27 3.67
N SER A 277 10.21 -9.29 3.51
CA SER A 277 10.44 -8.17 2.61
C SER A 277 9.78 -6.88 3.06
N ILE A 278 10.43 -5.77 2.70
CA ILE A 278 9.97 -4.40 2.94
C ILE A 278 10.00 -3.66 1.62
N LEU A 279 8.86 -3.14 1.22
CA LEU A 279 8.65 -2.45 -0.02
C LEU A 279 8.32 -1.01 0.22
N VAL A 280 9.13 -0.15 -0.35
CA VAL A 280 9.14 1.27 -0.02
C VAL A 280 8.59 2.08 -1.18
N ASN A 281 7.47 2.75 -0.97
CA ASN A 281 6.92 3.70 -1.93
C ASN A 281 7.48 5.12 -1.73
N GLY A 282 7.53 5.87 -2.83
CA GLY A 282 7.87 7.27 -2.85
C GLY A 282 6.72 8.17 -2.37
N PHE A 283 6.95 9.48 -2.37
CA PHE A 283 5.95 10.48 -2.05
C PHE A 283 5.26 11.02 -3.30
N PHE A 284 4.05 11.53 -3.08
CA PHE A 284 3.36 12.32 -4.08
C PHE A 284 3.62 13.80 -3.87
N THR A 285 3.81 14.50 -4.99
CA THR A 285 3.65 15.94 -5.08
C THR A 285 2.44 16.25 -5.95
N ILE A 286 1.82 17.38 -5.72
CA ILE A 286 0.77 17.94 -6.56
C ILE A 286 1.30 19.24 -7.13
N ASP A 287 1.40 19.31 -8.48
CA ASP A 287 1.98 20.45 -9.18
C ASP A 287 3.38 20.85 -8.63
N GLY A 288 4.23 19.83 -8.39
CA GLY A 288 5.60 20.00 -7.84
C GLY A 288 5.65 20.35 -6.35
N GLN A 289 4.51 20.42 -5.65
CA GLN A 289 4.42 20.77 -4.24
C GLN A 289 4.02 19.59 -3.38
N LYS A 290 4.59 19.50 -2.17
CA LYS A 290 4.17 18.50 -1.17
C LYS A 290 2.68 18.66 -0.88
N MET A 291 1.92 17.56 -0.81
CA MET A 291 0.55 17.60 -0.38
C MET A 291 0.44 18.20 1.02
N SER A 292 -0.41 19.22 1.16
CA SER A 292 -0.66 19.89 2.42
C SER A 292 -2.07 20.47 2.45
N LYS A 293 -2.77 20.31 3.57
CA LYS A 293 -4.09 20.93 3.79
C LYS A 293 -4.04 22.45 3.75
N SER A 294 -2.95 23.04 4.26
CA SER A 294 -2.78 24.50 4.24
C SER A 294 -2.65 25.07 2.82
N LEU A 295 -2.24 24.23 1.87
CA LEU A 295 -2.19 24.58 0.43
C LEU A 295 -3.48 24.19 -0.31
N GLY A 296 -4.37 23.44 0.32
CA GLY A 296 -5.63 22.99 -0.31
C GLY A 296 -5.42 22.02 -1.50
N ASN A 297 -4.25 21.36 -1.57
CA ASN A 297 -3.88 20.48 -2.67
C ASN A 297 -3.92 18.98 -2.29
N VAL A 298 -4.67 18.62 -1.25
CA VAL A 298 -4.88 17.23 -0.85
C VAL A 298 -6.01 16.63 -1.68
N ILE A 299 -5.76 15.50 -2.33
CA ILE A 299 -6.76 14.79 -3.13
C ILE A 299 -7.43 13.73 -2.26
N ASP A 300 -8.76 13.82 -2.10
CA ASP A 300 -9.59 12.81 -1.44
C ASP A 300 -9.82 11.63 -2.39
N PRO A 301 -9.52 10.39 -1.99
CA PRO A 301 -9.78 9.22 -2.83
C PRO A 301 -11.27 9.02 -3.16
N ASN A 302 -12.19 9.46 -2.30
CA ASN A 302 -13.63 9.38 -2.58
C ASN A 302 -14.04 10.31 -3.75
N GLU A 303 -13.46 11.51 -3.82
CA GLU A 303 -13.71 12.42 -4.96
C GLU A 303 -13.26 11.81 -6.29
N LEU A 304 -12.19 11.01 -6.28
CA LEU A 304 -11.75 10.28 -7.48
C LEU A 304 -12.73 9.17 -7.86
N VAL A 305 -13.27 8.46 -6.88
CA VAL A 305 -14.29 7.43 -7.12
C VAL A 305 -15.56 8.05 -7.70
N ASP A 306 -16.01 9.18 -7.15
CA ASP A 306 -17.19 9.91 -7.65
C ASP A 306 -16.96 10.42 -9.08
N ALA A 307 -15.76 10.89 -9.40
CA ALA A 307 -15.42 11.42 -10.71
C ALA A 307 -15.21 10.34 -11.77
N TYR A 308 -14.55 9.22 -11.46
CA TYR A 308 -14.06 8.24 -12.44
C TYR A 308 -14.62 6.83 -12.27
N GLY A 309 -15.43 6.60 -11.24
CA GLY A 309 -15.83 5.26 -10.81
C GLY A 309 -14.70 4.51 -10.11
N VAL A 310 -15.03 3.38 -9.46
CA VAL A 310 -14.07 2.59 -8.67
C VAL A 310 -12.86 2.19 -9.50
N ASP A 311 -13.06 1.51 -10.60
CA ASP A 311 -11.98 1.01 -11.46
C ASP A 311 -11.16 2.12 -12.12
N GLY A 312 -11.81 3.24 -12.50
CA GLY A 312 -11.11 4.42 -13.03
C GLY A 312 -10.21 5.05 -11.98
N ALA A 313 -10.70 5.25 -10.76
CA ALA A 313 -9.91 5.79 -9.65
C ALA A 313 -8.73 4.87 -9.30
N ARG A 314 -8.94 3.56 -9.16
CA ARG A 314 -7.88 2.55 -8.92
C ARG A 314 -6.79 2.63 -9.98
N TYR A 315 -7.19 2.60 -11.26
CA TYR A 315 -6.24 2.69 -12.37
C TYR A 315 -5.42 3.99 -12.35
N LEU A 316 -6.09 5.12 -12.19
CA LEU A 316 -5.46 6.44 -12.18
C LEU A 316 -4.44 6.57 -11.05
N ILE A 317 -4.75 6.07 -9.85
CA ILE A 317 -3.85 6.13 -8.70
C ILE A 317 -2.55 5.35 -8.95
N VAL A 318 -2.62 4.13 -9.50
CA VAL A 318 -1.43 3.24 -9.58
C VAL A 318 -0.67 3.33 -10.90
N SER A 319 -1.21 4.05 -11.90
CA SER A 319 -0.62 4.12 -13.24
C SER A 319 0.19 5.39 -13.52
N GLN A 320 0.46 6.23 -12.49
CA GLN A 320 1.09 7.53 -12.72
C GLN A 320 2.62 7.44 -12.89
N PHE A 321 3.27 6.58 -12.13
CA PHE A 321 4.74 6.46 -12.10
C PHE A 321 5.16 5.10 -11.51
N PRO A 322 6.42 4.69 -11.76
CA PRO A 322 6.96 3.44 -11.21
C PRO A 322 6.99 3.43 -9.68
N PHE A 323 6.74 2.26 -9.10
CA PHE A 323 6.80 2.06 -7.65
C PHE A 323 8.16 2.47 -7.07
N GLY A 324 8.14 3.10 -5.90
CA GLY A 324 9.33 3.55 -5.19
C GLY A 324 9.94 4.87 -5.70
N GLN A 325 9.39 5.45 -6.75
CA GLN A 325 9.75 6.80 -7.18
C GLN A 325 8.80 7.83 -6.57
N ASP A 326 9.28 9.06 -6.38
CA ASP A 326 8.41 10.18 -6.10
C ASP A 326 7.65 10.54 -7.38
N GLY A 327 6.35 10.80 -7.26
CA GLY A 327 5.50 11.15 -8.39
C GLY A 327 4.91 12.55 -8.25
N ASP A 328 4.72 13.21 -9.39
CA ASP A 328 3.98 14.45 -9.45
C ASP A 328 2.63 14.20 -10.12
N ILE A 329 1.54 14.53 -9.43
CA ILE A 329 0.17 14.32 -9.88
C ILE A 329 -0.49 15.68 -10.07
N ALA A 330 -0.88 15.99 -11.30
CA ALA A 330 -1.78 17.09 -11.57
C ALA A 330 -3.18 16.52 -11.85
N GLN A 331 -4.21 17.05 -11.19
CA GLN A 331 -5.58 16.60 -11.40
C GLN A 331 -6.03 16.73 -12.86
N SER A 332 -5.54 17.75 -13.56
CA SER A 332 -5.77 17.93 -15.00
C SER A 332 -5.23 16.79 -15.88
N LYS A 333 -4.22 16.05 -15.41
CA LYS A 333 -3.69 14.87 -16.11
C LYS A 333 -4.55 13.62 -15.94
N PHE A 334 -5.41 13.59 -14.93
CA PHE A 334 -6.29 12.44 -14.72
C PHE A 334 -7.31 12.27 -15.85
N ASP A 335 -7.96 13.36 -16.30
CA ASP A 335 -8.91 13.31 -17.41
C ASP A 335 -8.25 12.84 -18.72
N GLU A 336 -7.06 13.39 -19.01
CA GLU A 336 -6.28 13.01 -20.18
C GLU A 336 -5.91 11.53 -20.14
N LYS A 337 -5.37 11.06 -19.02
CA LYS A 337 -4.95 9.68 -18.86
C LYS A 337 -6.14 8.70 -18.86
N TYR A 338 -7.22 9.03 -18.17
CA TYR A 338 -8.45 8.24 -18.18
C TYR A 338 -8.99 8.07 -19.58
N ASN A 339 -9.10 9.19 -20.34
CA ASN A 339 -9.59 9.14 -21.71
C ASN A 339 -8.64 8.36 -22.63
N ALA A 340 -7.34 8.55 -22.52
CA ALA A 340 -6.36 7.87 -23.37
C ALA A 340 -6.31 6.36 -23.09
N ASP A 341 -6.13 5.97 -21.83
CA ASP A 341 -5.84 4.59 -21.46
C ASP A 341 -7.08 3.71 -21.32
N LEU A 342 -8.17 4.28 -20.77
CA LEU A 342 -9.39 3.53 -20.47
C LEU A 342 -10.49 3.73 -21.52
N ALA A 343 -10.96 4.95 -21.74
CA ALA A 343 -12.08 5.17 -22.63
C ALA A 343 -11.72 4.91 -24.10
N ASN A 344 -10.64 5.50 -24.59
CA ASN A 344 -10.16 5.32 -25.98
C ASN A 344 -9.23 4.10 -26.13
N GLY A 345 -8.63 3.59 -25.02
CA GLY A 345 -7.83 2.38 -25.00
C GLY A 345 -8.68 1.12 -24.93
N ILE A 346 -8.67 0.45 -23.78
CA ILE A 346 -9.35 -0.85 -23.61
C ILE A 346 -10.86 -0.76 -23.85
N GLY A 347 -11.52 0.32 -23.43
CA GLY A 347 -12.97 0.51 -23.62
C GLY A 347 -13.35 0.53 -25.11
N ASN A 348 -12.65 1.32 -25.92
CA ASN A 348 -12.85 1.39 -27.36
C ASN A 348 -12.51 0.08 -28.06
N LEU A 349 -11.40 -0.57 -27.69
CA LEU A 349 -10.98 -1.85 -28.28
C LEU A 349 -12.05 -2.94 -28.07
N VAL A 350 -12.54 -3.09 -26.83
CA VAL A 350 -13.62 -4.03 -26.48
C VAL A 350 -14.89 -3.76 -27.30
N GLN A 351 -15.33 -2.49 -27.35
CA GLN A 351 -16.54 -2.13 -28.07
C GLN A 351 -16.41 -2.34 -29.59
N ARG A 352 -15.27 -2.02 -30.16
CA ARG A 352 -14.98 -2.15 -31.59
C ARG A 352 -14.97 -3.61 -32.03
N VAL A 353 -14.24 -4.47 -31.28
CA VAL A 353 -14.13 -5.90 -31.62
C VAL A 353 -15.48 -6.60 -31.44
N SER A 354 -16.20 -6.39 -30.32
CA SER A 354 -17.51 -7.00 -30.09
C SER A 354 -18.55 -6.56 -31.14
N THR A 355 -18.53 -5.30 -31.58
CA THR A 355 -19.39 -4.80 -32.66
C THR A 355 -19.06 -5.45 -34.01
N LEU A 356 -17.79 -5.67 -34.31
CA LEU A 356 -17.41 -6.36 -35.54
C LEU A 356 -17.78 -7.84 -35.50
N VAL A 357 -17.61 -8.51 -34.38
CA VAL A 357 -18.03 -9.91 -34.18
C VAL A 357 -19.53 -10.06 -34.43
N GLU A 358 -20.36 -9.18 -33.82
CA GLU A 358 -21.81 -9.14 -34.04
C GLU A 358 -22.15 -8.86 -35.52
N LYS A 359 -21.50 -7.86 -36.14
CA LYS A 359 -21.73 -7.50 -37.58
C LYS A 359 -21.54 -8.67 -38.51
N PHE A 360 -20.59 -9.55 -38.23
CA PHE A 360 -20.23 -10.68 -39.09
C PHE A 360 -20.87 -12.02 -38.65
N GLY A 361 -21.68 -12.03 -37.59
CA GLY A 361 -22.34 -13.25 -37.08
C GLY A 361 -21.34 -14.31 -36.57
N LEU A 362 -20.24 -13.84 -35.91
CA LEU A 362 -19.17 -14.69 -35.45
C LEU A 362 -19.21 -14.95 -33.94
N GLU A 363 -20.25 -14.55 -33.22
CA GLU A 363 -20.38 -14.58 -31.76
C GLU A 363 -20.08 -15.96 -31.17
N THR A 364 -20.56 -17.02 -31.83
CA THR A 364 -20.40 -18.41 -31.42
C THR A 364 -19.33 -19.16 -32.21
N SER A 365 -18.68 -18.49 -33.16
CA SER A 365 -17.73 -19.10 -34.09
C SER A 365 -16.26 -18.84 -33.73
N LEU A 366 -16.01 -17.96 -32.78
CA LEU A 366 -14.67 -17.66 -32.25
C LEU A 366 -14.39 -18.48 -30.99
N GLU A 367 -13.20 -19.02 -30.88
CA GLU A 367 -12.80 -19.87 -29.77
C GLU A 367 -11.80 -19.13 -28.87
N ILE A 368 -12.22 -18.79 -27.64
CA ILE A 368 -11.33 -18.25 -26.64
C ILE A 368 -10.61 -19.38 -25.92
N ASN A 369 -9.28 -19.37 -25.97
CA ASN A 369 -8.46 -20.27 -25.19
C ASN A 369 -8.23 -19.70 -23.78
N GLU A 370 -9.09 -20.07 -22.85
CA GLU A 370 -9.05 -19.60 -21.45
C GLU A 370 -7.80 -20.10 -20.69
N LYS A 371 -7.13 -21.13 -21.22
CA LYS A 371 -5.89 -21.69 -20.62
C LYS A 371 -4.62 -21.01 -21.13
N LYS A 372 -4.70 -20.22 -22.20
CA LYS A 372 -3.56 -19.46 -22.69
C LYS A 372 -3.24 -18.36 -21.71
N GLY A 373 -2.09 -18.44 -21.06
CA GLY A 373 -1.79 -17.60 -19.90
C GLY A 373 -0.38 -17.01 -19.85
N ASP A 374 0.46 -17.20 -20.87
CA ASP A 374 1.84 -16.73 -20.84
C ASP A 374 1.93 -15.22 -20.59
N PHE A 375 1.12 -14.43 -21.30
CA PHE A 375 1.05 -12.98 -21.11
C PHE A 375 0.53 -12.62 -19.72
N VAL A 376 -0.55 -13.27 -19.25
CA VAL A 376 -1.11 -13.03 -17.92
C VAL A 376 -0.11 -13.36 -16.83
N SER A 377 0.57 -14.49 -16.95
CA SER A 377 1.59 -14.92 -16.00
C SER A 377 2.76 -13.94 -15.95
N GLU A 378 3.21 -13.42 -17.12
CA GLU A 378 4.24 -12.39 -17.19
C GLU A 378 3.80 -11.11 -16.45
N ILE A 379 2.58 -10.62 -16.70
CA ILE A 379 2.05 -9.41 -16.02
C ILE A 379 1.94 -9.62 -14.52
N TRP A 380 1.41 -10.76 -14.09
CA TRP A 380 1.24 -11.05 -12.66
C TRP A 380 2.58 -11.27 -11.96
N GLN A 381 3.64 -11.72 -12.65
CA GLN A 381 5.00 -11.71 -12.11
C GLN A 381 5.49 -10.30 -11.82
N HIS A 382 5.24 -9.33 -12.73
CA HIS A 382 5.55 -7.92 -12.45
C HIS A 382 4.81 -7.43 -11.21
N PHE A 383 3.52 -7.73 -11.06
CA PHE A 383 2.75 -7.31 -9.88
C PHE A 383 3.28 -7.94 -8.58
N ASN A 384 3.64 -9.23 -8.60
CA ASN A 384 4.20 -9.93 -7.45
C ASN A 384 5.56 -9.38 -7.00
N VAL A 385 6.29 -8.71 -7.88
CA VAL A 385 7.55 -8.02 -7.55
C VAL A 385 7.38 -6.50 -7.49
N PHE A 386 6.12 -6.02 -7.44
CA PHE A 386 5.74 -4.61 -7.29
C PHE A 386 6.09 -3.70 -8.47
N GLU A 387 6.33 -4.25 -9.62
CA GLU A 387 6.49 -3.54 -10.89
C GLU A 387 5.13 -3.32 -11.56
N ILE A 388 4.18 -2.69 -10.81
CA ILE A 388 2.79 -2.52 -11.28
C ILE A 388 2.74 -1.62 -12.50
N PHE A 389 3.51 -0.54 -12.50
CA PHE A 389 3.58 0.40 -13.61
C PHE A 389 4.12 -0.27 -14.90
N GLU A 390 5.15 -1.10 -14.76
CA GLU A 390 5.74 -1.88 -15.85
C GLU A 390 4.73 -2.89 -16.41
N GLY A 391 4.01 -3.58 -15.54
CA GLY A 391 2.94 -4.49 -15.94
C GLY A 391 1.81 -3.76 -16.69
N ILE A 392 1.37 -2.58 -16.19
CA ILE A 392 0.39 -1.73 -16.87
C ILE A 392 0.93 -1.29 -18.25
N THR A 393 2.19 -0.88 -18.35
CA THR A 393 2.80 -0.47 -19.62
C THR A 393 2.77 -1.60 -20.66
N LYS A 394 3.05 -2.83 -20.25
CA LYS A 394 2.94 -4.00 -21.14
C LYS A 394 1.49 -4.29 -21.56
N ILE A 395 0.53 -4.11 -20.66
CA ILE A 395 -0.90 -4.23 -20.99
C ILE A 395 -1.29 -3.18 -22.03
N GLN A 396 -0.91 -1.92 -21.84
CA GLN A 396 -1.16 -0.83 -22.79
C GLN A 396 -0.52 -1.11 -24.16
N LYS A 397 0.70 -1.66 -24.17
CA LYS A 397 1.34 -2.07 -25.42
C LYS A 397 0.54 -3.15 -26.16
N LYS A 398 0.01 -4.14 -25.44
CA LYS A 398 -0.83 -5.19 -26.05
C LYS A 398 -2.15 -4.63 -26.60
N ILE A 399 -2.75 -3.64 -25.94
CA ILE A 399 -3.93 -2.92 -26.42
C ILE A 399 -3.57 -2.20 -27.74
N GLN A 400 -2.49 -1.43 -27.75
CA GLN A 400 -2.02 -0.70 -28.93
C GLN A 400 -1.73 -1.65 -30.09
N ASP A 401 -0.98 -2.74 -29.87
CA ASP A 401 -0.64 -3.73 -30.91
C ASP A 401 -1.89 -4.37 -31.52
N THR A 402 -2.95 -4.57 -30.71
CA THR A 402 -4.23 -5.10 -31.19
C THR A 402 -4.99 -4.08 -32.02
N ASP A 403 -4.99 -2.81 -31.64
CA ASP A 403 -5.59 -1.72 -32.41
C ASP A 403 -4.83 -1.50 -33.75
N GLU A 404 -3.50 -1.55 -33.75
CA GLU A 404 -2.67 -1.47 -34.96
C GLU A 404 -2.97 -2.62 -35.93
N LEU A 405 -3.14 -3.84 -35.39
CA LEU A 405 -3.51 -5.02 -36.18
C LEU A 405 -4.88 -4.78 -36.88
N LEU A 406 -5.90 -4.32 -36.13
CA LEU A 406 -7.20 -3.99 -36.69
C LEU A 406 -7.11 -2.85 -37.72
N ALA A 407 -6.30 -1.84 -37.47
CA ALA A 407 -6.14 -0.70 -38.39
C ALA A 407 -5.46 -1.11 -39.71
N LYS A 408 -4.50 -2.03 -39.66
CA LYS A 408 -3.81 -2.59 -40.83
C LYS A 408 -4.73 -3.46 -41.68
N GLU A 409 -5.45 -4.40 -41.06
CA GLU A 409 -6.29 -5.40 -41.75
C GLU A 409 -7.66 -4.84 -42.16
N LYS A 410 -8.11 -3.74 -41.56
CA LYS A 410 -9.36 -3.02 -41.83
C LYS A 410 -10.59 -3.93 -41.94
N PRO A 411 -10.93 -4.73 -40.92
CA PRO A 411 -12.01 -5.67 -40.98
C PRO A 411 -13.40 -5.01 -41.28
N TRP A 412 -13.56 -3.73 -40.97
CA TRP A 412 -14.77 -2.98 -41.25
C TRP A 412 -15.02 -2.71 -42.73
N GLU A 413 -13.96 -2.78 -43.60
CA GLU A 413 -14.03 -2.66 -45.07
C GLU A 413 -14.32 -3.98 -45.78
N LYS A 414 -14.32 -5.12 -45.06
CA LYS A 414 -14.58 -6.46 -45.58
C LYS A 414 -16.08 -6.74 -45.61
N GLU A 415 -16.47 -7.66 -46.52
CA GLU A 415 -17.89 -8.04 -46.70
C GLU A 415 -18.19 -9.44 -46.14
N LYS A 416 -17.22 -10.35 -46.11
CA LYS A 416 -17.42 -11.75 -45.72
C LYS A 416 -16.82 -12.07 -44.37
N ALA A 417 -17.52 -12.88 -43.59
CA ALA A 417 -17.07 -13.36 -42.30
C ALA A 417 -15.74 -14.11 -42.38
N GLU A 418 -15.51 -14.88 -43.44
CA GLU A 418 -14.29 -15.64 -43.70
C GLU A 418 -13.03 -14.75 -43.77
N ASP A 419 -13.18 -13.54 -44.38
CA ASP A 419 -12.10 -12.59 -44.58
C ASP A 419 -11.65 -11.89 -43.28
N VAL A 420 -12.45 -11.96 -42.22
CA VAL A 420 -12.20 -11.29 -40.95
C VAL A 420 -12.07 -12.24 -39.76
N LYS A 421 -12.36 -13.53 -39.94
CA LYS A 421 -12.43 -14.49 -38.84
C LYS A 421 -11.11 -14.57 -38.04
N ASP A 422 -9.99 -14.71 -38.72
CA ASP A 422 -8.68 -14.90 -38.08
C ASP A 422 -8.24 -13.64 -37.30
N ILE A 423 -8.50 -12.46 -37.87
CA ILE A 423 -8.18 -11.18 -37.21
C ILE A 423 -9.07 -10.95 -35.98
N LEU A 424 -10.38 -11.26 -36.10
CA LEU A 424 -11.30 -11.12 -34.97
C LEU A 424 -11.05 -12.18 -33.90
N GLN A 425 -10.66 -13.41 -34.28
CA GLN A 425 -10.21 -14.47 -33.36
C GLN A 425 -9.01 -14.03 -32.55
N THR A 426 -7.97 -13.48 -33.21
CA THR A 426 -6.76 -12.97 -32.56
C THR A 426 -7.08 -11.80 -31.63
N SER A 427 -7.89 -10.84 -32.11
CA SER A 427 -8.25 -9.66 -31.31
C SER A 427 -9.09 -10.03 -30.09
N ALA A 428 -10.05 -10.95 -30.23
CA ALA A 428 -10.85 -11.45 -29.14
C ALA A 428 -10.01 -12.18 -28.07
N GLN A 429 -9.07 -13.01 -28.50
CA GLN A 429 -8.12 -13.68 -27.60
C GLN A 429 -7.25 -12.66 -26.84
N ASN A 430 -6.73 -11.64 -27.52
CA ASN A 430 -5.95 -10.58 -26.89
C ASN A 430 -6.75 -9.82 -25.84
N ILE A 431 -8.02 -9.48 -26.14
CA ILE A 431 -8.93 -8.80 -25.18
C ILE A 431 -9.17 -9.68 -23.95
N TYR A 432 -9.37 -10.98 -24.12
CA TYR A 432 -9.52 -11.91 -23.00
C TYR A 432 -8.27 -11.93 -22.11
N GLU A 433 -7.08 -12.05 -22.71
CA GLU A 433 -5.80 -12.03 -21.96
C GLU A 433 -5.58 -10.68 -21.25
N ILE A 434 -5.92 -9.55 -21.91
CA ILE A 434 -5.85 -8.21 -21.29
C ILE A 434 -6.83 -8.13 -20.10
N GLY A 435 -8.07 -8.58 -20.28
CA GLY A 435 -9.08 -8.61 -19.22
C GLY A 435 -8.59 -9.42 -18.01
N LYS A 436 -8.02 -10.59 -18.25
CA LYS A 436 -7.41 -11.41 -17.20
C LYS A 436 -6.26 -10.73 -16.48
N ALA A 437 -5.35 -10.09 -17.23
CA ALA A 437 -4.22 -9.37 -16.67
C ALA A 437 -4.63 -8.17 -15.83
N LEU A 438 -5.75 -7.50 -16.16
CA LEU A 438 -6.29 -6.34 -15.46
C LEU A 438 -7.09 -6.68 -14.19
N GLN A 439 -7.44 -7.94 -13.93
CA GLN A 439 -8.27 -8.31 -12.77
C GLN A 439 -7.77 -7.76 -11.43
N PRO A 440 -6.45 -7.74 -11.12
CA PRO A 440 -5.98 -7.18 -9.86
C PRO A 440 -6.16 -5.66 -9.76
N ILE A 441 -6.14 -4.94 -10.89
CA ILE A 441 -6.15 -3.46 -10.93
C ILE A 441 -7.56 -2.92 -11.00
N ILE A 442 -8.36 -3.39 -11.98
CA ILE A 442 -9.73 -2.94 -12.29
C ILE A 442 -10.71 -4.12 -12.29
N PRO A 443 -10.99 -4.70 -11.12
CA PRO A 443 -11.65 -6.00 -11.00
C PRO A 443 -13.06 -6.05 -11.60
N GLU A 444 -13.84 -4.97 -11.48
CA GLU A 444 -15.22 -4.92 -12.00
C GLU A 444 -15.25 -4.91 -13.52
N THR A 445 -14.44 -4.02 -14.12
CA THR A 445 -14.34 -3.92 -15.58
C THR A 445 -13.71 -5.18 -16.18
N ALA A 446 -12.66 -5.71 -15.56
CA ALA A 446 -12.03 -6.96 -15.98
C ALA A 446 -13.05 -8.12 -15.98
N THR A 447 -13.89 -8.21 -14.95
CA THR A 447 -14.98 -9.20 -14.88
C THR A 447 -15.97 -9.01 -16.03
N GLN A 448 -16.34 -7.77 -16.40
CA GLN A 448 -17.22 -7.49 -17.52
C GLN A 448 -16.57 -7.89 -18.85
N ILE A 449 -15.28 -7.60 -19.04
CA ILE A 449 -14.52 -8.02 -20.24
C ILE A 449 -14.54 -9.54 -20.37
N LEU A 450 -14.19 -10.26 -19.31
CA LEU A 450 -14.15 -11.72 -19.31
C LEU A 450 -15.53 -12.36 -19.57
N LYS A 451 -16.60 -11.76 -19.06
CA LYS A 451 -17.98 -12.21 -19.36
C LYS A 451 -18.38 -12.00 -20.82
N ARG A 452 -17.89 -10.93 -21.46
CA ARG A 452 -18.18 -10.62 -22.86
C ARG A 452 -17.36 -11.44 -23.85
N PHE A 453 -16.14 -11.82 -23.46
CA PHE A 453 -15.19 -12.59 -24.27
C PHE A 453 -14.92 -13.93 -23.60
N THR A 454 -15.90 -14.81 -23.58
CA THR A 454 -15.79 -16.14 -22.97
C THR A 454 -15.80 -17.24 -24.03
N LYS A 455 -15.47 -18.46 -23.63
CA LYS A 455 -15.50 -19.63 -24.51
C LYS A 455 -16.93 -19.91 -24.99
N GLY A 456 -17.12 -19.87 -26.30
CA GLY A 456 -18.38 -20.23 -26.96
C GLY A 456 -19.32 -19.07 -27.23
N GLU A 457 -19.07 -17.87 -26.71
CA GLU A 457 -19.89 -16.70 -27.02
C GLU A 457 -19.15 -15.38 -26.80
N ILE A 458 -19.25 -14.47 -27.78
CA ILE A 458 -18.79 -13.08 -27.63
C ILE A 458 -19.98 -12.15 -27.68
N ILE A 459 -20.18 -11.39 -26.60
CA ILE A 459 -21.36 -10.56 -26.41
C ILE A 459 -20.97 -9.08 -26.52
N LYS A 460 -21.71 -8.34 -27.37
CA LYS A 460 -21.66 -6.88 -27.34
C LYS A 460 -22.39 -6.35 -26.12
N GLY A 461 -21.84 -5.36 -25.48
CA GLY A 461 -22.43 -4.71 -24.30
C GLY A 461 -22.31 -3.19 -24.37
N GLU A 462 -22.70 -2.53 -23.30
CA GLU A 462 -22.53 -1.08 -23.15
C GLU A 462 -21.04 -0.70 -23.06
N GLY A 463 -20.73 0.58 -23.31
CA GLY A 463 -19.37 1.11 -23.17
C GLY A 463 -18.84 0.93 -21.73
N LEU A 464 -17.60 0.47 -21.60
CA LEU A 464 -17.00 0.20 -20.27
C LEU A 464 -16.62 1.49 -19.54
N PHE A 465 -16.16 2.49 -20.27
CA PHE A 465 -15.67 3.76 -19.73
C PHE A 465 -16.26 4.92 -20.53
N PRO A 466 -17.17 5.72 -19.93
CA PRO A 466 -17.63 6.96 -20.55
C PRO A 466 -16.49 7.99 -20.61
N ARG A 467 -16.42 8.78 -21.68
CA ARG A 467 -15.43 9.88 -21.79
C ARG A 467 -15.69 10.96 -20.76
N LYS A 468 -14.60 11.54 -20.24
CA LYS A 468 -14.60 12.68 -19.32
C LYS A 468 -14.26 13.97 -20.06
#